data_090eb69e92662d7eba9cc98446b2eccd
#
_entry.id   090eb69e92662d7eba9cc98446b2eccd
#
_cell.length_a   1.000
_cell.length_b   1.000
_cell.length_c   1.000
_cell.angle_alpha   90.00
_cell.angle_beta   90.00
_cell.angle_gamma   90.00
#
_symmetry.space_group_name_H-M   'P 1'
#
loop_
_entity.id
_entity.type
_entity.pdbx_description
1 polymer ?
#
loop_
_entity_poly.entity_id
_entity_poly.type
_entity_poly.pdbx_seq_one_letter_code
_entity_poly.pdbx_strand_id
1 'polypeptide(L)'
;MGLWTGGRRLNTFSNFDDLANSMSNELCCQINALIDKGKSPIIALSGGTTPSPVYRRLASMDINWGKCHLFMGDDRCVPLGSERCNLTMAKEAFQGIDAKWSDIRVESILKPDIAIFGWGLDGHTASWFPDLGKEEIDRLFTTNSLQMKVSPPSQSEQRMTITWSALSSASHIHLLGKGQEKMTVLHSCLESDDSYSKPMRILFNHDKVVPQVWWSEQ
;
A
#
# COMPACT_ATOMS: atom_id res chain seq x y z
N MET A 1 4.66 -15.70 -14.72
CA MET A 1 3.54 -15.57 -13.77
C MET A 1 3.40 -16.87 -13.00
N GLY A 2 3.89 -16.95 -11.77
CA GLY A 2 3.82 -18.15 -10.92
C GLY A 2 2.57 -18.08 -10.05
N LEU A 3 1.73 -19.11 -10.07
CA LEU A 3 0.67 -19.29 -9.07
C LEU A 3 1.33 -19.84 -7.79
N TRP A 4 1.28 -19.08 -6.72
CA TRP A 4 1.60 -19.61 -5.40
C TRP A 4 0.45 -20.48 -4.89
N THR A 5 0.78 -21.48 -4.06
CA THR A 5 -0.23 -22.35 -3.44
C THR A 5 -1.34 -21.52 -2.78
N GLY A 6 -2.61 -21.77 -3.11
CA GLY A 6 -3.77 -21.04 -2.60
C GLY A 6 -4.27 -19.88 -3.48
N GLY A 7 -3.94 -19.84 -4.79
CA GLY A 7 -4.45 -18.81 -5.72
C GLY A 7 -3.73 -17.45 -5.60
N ARG A 8 -2.66 -17.35 -4.80
CA ARG A 8 -1.87 -16.12 -4.61
C ARG A 8 -1.10 -15.79 -5.89
N ARG A 9 -1.06 -14.51 -6.26
CA ARG A 9 -0.34 -14.02 -7.45
C ARG A 9 0.99 -13.41 -7.03
N LEU A 10 2.09 -14.08 -7.37
CA LEU A 10 3.45 -13.55 -7.23
C LEU A 10 4.02 -13.25 -8.62
N ASN A 11 4.32 -11.98 -8.87
CA ASN A 11 4.99 -11.51 -10.07
C ASN A 11 6.45 -11.25 -9.72
N THR A 12 7.37 -11.99 -10.33
CA THR A 12 8.81 -11.88 -10.07
C THR A 12 9.53 -11.30 -11.28
N PHE A 13 10.49 -10.43 -11.02
CA PHE A 13 11.29 -9.75 -12.03
C PHE A 13 12.76 -9.76 -11.65
N SER A 14 13.64 -9.84 -12.64
CA SER A 14 15.09 -9.76 -12.45
C SER A 14 15.56 -8.34 -12.13
N ASN A 15 14.83 -7.32 -12.61
CA ASN A 15 15.13 -5.93 -12.37
C ASN A 15 13.86 -5.13 -12.04
N PHE A 16 14.07 -3.99 -11.39
CA PHE A 16 12.96 -3.16 -10.91
C PHE A 16 12.25 -2.39 -12.02
N ASP A 17 12.92 -2.08 -13.12
CA ASP A 17 12.32 -1.34 -14.24
C ASP A 17 11.22 -2.14 -14.94
N ASP A 18 11.46 -3.44 -15.17
CA ASP A 18 10.46 -4.34 -15.73
C ASP A 18 9.27 -4.53 -14.79
N LEU A 19 9.56 -4.64 -13.48
CA LEU A 19 8.50 -4.67 -12.46
C LEU A 19 7.67 -3.39 -12.51
N ALA A 20 8.32 -2.23 -12.49
CA ALA A 20 7.64 -0.94 -12.46
C ALA A 20 6.78 -0.74 -13.71
N ASN A 21 7.25 -1.14 -14.89
CA ASN A 21 6.49 -1.11 -16.14
C ASN A 21 5.26 -2.03 -16.05
N SER A 22 5.45 -3.28 -15.64
CA SER A 22 4.36 -4.26 -15.56
C SER A 22 3.30 -3.87 -14.53
N MET A 23 3.74 -3.40 -13.35
CA MET A 23 2.82 -2.97 -12.29
C MET A 23 2.06 -1.71 -12.68
N SER A 24 2.71 -0.73 -13.33
CA SER A 24 2.03 0.48 -13.80
C SER A 24 0.96 0.16 -14.85
N ASN A 25 1.23 -0.76 -15.78
CA ASN A 25 0.26 -1.20 -16.77
C ASN A 25 -0.96 -1.88 -16.11
N GLU A 26 -0.74 -2.75 -15.14
CA GLU A 26 -1.82 -3.41 -14.39
C GLU A 26 -2.67 -2.39 -13.63
N LEU A 27 -2.04 -1.44 -12.93
CA LEU A 27 -2.74 -0.37 -12.20
C LEU A 27 -3.54 0.52 -13.16
N CYS A 28 -2.97 0.90 -14.30
CA CYS A 28 -3.66 1.67 -15.32
C CYS A 28 -4.91 0.95 -15.82
N CYS A 29 -4.81 -0.34 -16.14
CA CYS A 29 -5.96 -1.17 -16.55
C CYS A 29 -7.04 -1.22 -15.47
N GLN A 30 -6.66 -1.42 -14.20
CA GLN A 30 -7.61 -1.50 -13.09
C GLN A 30 -8.31 -0.16 -12.83
N ILE A 31 -7.57 0.96 -12.86
CA ILE A 31 -8.12 2.31 -12.68
C ILE A 31 -9.11 2.61 -13.80
N ASN A 32 -8.71 2.41 -15.06
CA ASN A 32 -9.58 2.67 -16.21
C ASN A 32 -10.83 1.76 -16.19
N ALA A 33 -10.70 0.49 -15.81
CA ALA A 33 -11.84 -0.41 -15.67
C ALA A 33 -12.85 0.05 -14.59
N LEU A 34 -12.40 0.72 -13.54
CA LEU A 34 -13.30 1.35 -12.55
C LEU A 34 -13.96 2.60 -13.13
N ILE A 35 -13.22 3.44 -13.84
CA ILE A 35 -13.74 4.65 -14.51
C ILE A 35 -14.79 4.29 -15.56
N ASP A 36 -14.54 3.26 -16.36
CA ASP A 36 -15.47 2.77 -17.38
C ASP A 36 -16.79 2.24 -16.80
N LYS A 37 -16.73 1.75 -15.55
CA LYS A 37 -17.93 1.35 -14.77
C LYS A 37 -18.64 2.55 -14.10
N GLY A 38 -18.22 3.79 -14.42
CA GLY A 38 -18.80 5.01 -13.86
C GLY A 38 -18.36 5.33 -12.41
N LYS A 39 -17.32 4.67 -11.91
CA LYS A 39 -16.79 4.94 -10.57
C LYS A 39 -15.77 6.11 -10.59
N SER A 40 -15.54 6.67 -9.42
CA SER A 40 -14.42 7.55 -9.13
C SER A 40 -13.42 6.77 -8.28
N PRO A 41 -12.34 6.20 -8.88
CA PRO A 41 -11.42 5.32 -8.18
C PRO A 41 -10.76 6.00 -6.98
N ILE A 42 -10.77 5.30 -5.84
CA ILE A 42 -10.11 5.73 -4.61
C ILE A 42 -8.87 4.85 -4.42
N ILE A 43 -7.70 5.48 -4.32
CA ILE A 43 -6.41 4.80 -4.37
C ILE A 43 -5.60 5.14 -3.12
N ALA A 44 -5.29 4.12 -2.31
CA ALA A 44 -4.38 4.23 -1.20
C ALA A 44 -2.94 3.91 -1.65
N LEU A 45 -2.01 4.81 -1.37
CA LEU A 45 -0.63 4.74 -1.81
C LEU A 45 0.33 4.44 -0.65
N SER A 46 1.43 3.77 -0.95
CA SER A 46 2.55 3.59 -0.03
C SER A 46 3.59 4.70 -0.19
N GLY A 47 4.21 5.09 0.90
CA GLY A 47 5.39 5.96 0.88
C GLY A 47 6.69 5.23 0.56
N GLY A 48 7.78 5.99 0.59
CA GLY A 48 9.14 5.50 0.37
C GLY A 48 9.61 5.61 -1.07
N THR A 49 10.89 5.28 -1.28
CA THR A 49 11.55 5.42 -2.58
C THR A 49 11.20 4.30 -3.56
N THR A 50 10.87 3.12 -3.05
CA THR A 50 10.57 1.94 -3.90
C THR A 50 9.36 2.15 -4.81
N PRO A 51 8.20 2.69 -4.38
CA PRO A 51 7.05 2.86 -5.27
C PRO A 51 7.17 4.08 -6.21
N SER A 52 8.05 5.04 -5.95
CA SER A 52 8.16 6.27 -6.75
C SER A 52 8.35 6.04 -8.25
N PRO A 53 9.17 5.09 -8.75
CA PRO A 53 9.27 4.82 -10.19
C PRO A 53 7.96 4.29 -10.78
N VAL A 54 7.21 3.47 -10.04
CA VAL A 54 5.88 3.00 -10.46
C VAL A 54 4.92 4.20 -10.59
N TYR A 55 4.92 5.09 -9.62
CA TYR A 55 4.03 6.27 -9.61
C TYR A 55 4.36 7.25 -10.74
N ARG A 56 5.64 7.52 -11.01
CA ARG A 56 6.03 8.37 -12.15
C ARG A 56 5.60 7.81 -13.50
N ARG A 57 5.71 6.48 -13.68
CA ARG A 57 5.23 5.83 -14.91
C ARG A 57 3.71 5.91 -15.01
N LEU A 58 3.02 5.59 -13.92
CA LEU A 58 1.57 5.62 -13.86
C LEU A 58 1.02 7.03 -14.14
N ALA A 59 1.67 8.08 -13.62
CA ALA A 59 1.29 9.48 -13.86
C ALA A 59 1.33 9.88 -15.34
N SER A 60 2.20 9.24 -16.14
CA SER A 60 2.34 9.50 -17.58
C SER A 60 1.39 8.69 -18.46
N MET A 61 0.60 7.79 -17.87
CA MET A 61 -0.32 6.93 -18.60
C MET A 61 -1.66 7.63 -18.85
N ASP A 62 -2.39 7.14 -19.86
CA ASP A 62 -3.71 7.65 -20.24
C ASP A 62 -4.77 7.21 -19.20
N ILE A 63 -4.91 8.03 -18.17
CA ILE A 63 -5.88 7.88 -17.07
C ILE A 63 -6.57 9.22 -16.89
N ASN A 64 -7.90 9.20 -16.78
CA ASN A 64 -8.66 10.38 -16.41
C ASN A 64 -8.49 10.65 -14.90
N TRP A 65 -7.37 11.28 -14.53
CA TRP A 65 -6.99 11.57 -13.15
C TRP A 65 -7.99 12.47 -12.43
N GLY A 66 -8.68 13.37 -13.14
CA GLY A 66 -9.72 14.20 -12.54
C GLY A 66 -10.88 13.44 -11.92
N LYS A 67 -11.02 12.14 -12.24
CA LYS A 67 -11.97 11.23 -11.59
C LYS A 67 -11.40 10.48 -10.38
N CYS A 68 -10.07 10.53 -10.19
CA CYS A 68 -9.39 9.74 -9.17
C CYS A 68 -9.21 10.51 -7.86
N HIS A 69 -9.25 9.78 -6.75
CA HIS A 69 -8.97 10.30 -5.43
C HIS A 69 -7.82 9.50 -4.79
N LEU A 70 -6.71 10.17 -4.49
CA LEU A 70 -5.50 9.57 -3.97
C LEU A 70 -5.26 10.01 -2.51
N PHE A 71 -4.74 9.11 -1.71
CA PHE A 71 -4.27 9.41 -0.37
C PHE A 71 -3.15 8.43 0.04
N MET A 72 -2.39 8.78 1.08
CA MET A 72 -1.39 7.86 1.63
C MET A 72 -2.04 6.85 2.57
N GLY A 73 -1.70 5.56 2.43
CA GLY A 73 -2.15 4.50 3.34
C GLY A 73 -1.56 4.65 4.75
N ASP A 74 -0.41 5.33 4.86
CA ASP A 74 0.17 5.81 6.12
C ASP A 74 1.05 7.03 5.87
N ASP A 75 1.16 7.88 6.88
CA ASP A 75 2.13 8.97 6.85
C ASP A 75 2.67 9.28 8.26
N ARG A 76 3.83 9.87 8.29
CA ARG A 76 4.45 10.41 9.51
C ARG A 76 3.73 11.69 9.90
N CYS A 77 3.48 11.90 11.19
CA CYS A 77 2.91 13.12 11.72
C CYS A 77 3.95 14.26 11.74
N VAL A 78 4.44 14.61 10.56
CA VAL A 78 5.42 15.69 10.32
C VAL A 78 4.79 16.79 9.45
N PRO A 79 5.36 18.01 9.40
CA PRO A 79 4.85 19.07 8.54
C PRO A 79 4.80 18.65 7.06
N LEU A 80 3.77 19.13 6.35
CA LEU A 80 3.72 19.00 4.89
C LEU A 80 4.93 19.72 4.27
N GLY A 81 5.56 19.13 3.27
CA GLY A 81 6.81 19.62 2.68
C GLY A 81 8.08 19.07 3.32
N SER A 82 7.98 18.38 4.47
CA SER A 82 9.11 17.63 5.02
C SER A 82 9.53 16.50 4.07
N GLU A 83 10.81 16.25 3.92
CA GLU A 83 11.37 15.08 3.19
C GLU A 83 10.88 13.74 3.76
N ARG A 84 10.40 13.73 5.01
CA ARG A 84 9.86 12.56 5.68
C ARG A 84 8.34 12.40 5.48
N CYS A 85 7.66 13.34 4.81
CA CYS A 85 6.23 13.29 4.52
C CYS A 85 5.98 12.43 3.27
N ASN A 86 5.28 11.31 3.44
CA ASN A 86 4.94 10.41 2.33
C ASN A 86 4.06 11.10 1.28
N LEU A 87 3.10 11.93 1.74
CA LEU A 87 2.22 12.69 0.83
C LEU A 87 3.00 13.66 -0.06
N THR A 88 4.03 14.33 0.48
CA THR A 88 4.90 15.21 -0.30
C THR A 88 5.62 14.41 -1.40
N MET A 89 6.27 13.31 -1.04
CA MET A 89 6.98 12.44 -1.99
C MET A 89 6.04 11.85 -3.07
N ALA A 90 4.82 11.46 -2.68
CA ALA A 90 3.86 10.93 -3.63
C ALA A 90 3.39 12.00 -4.62
N LYS A 91 3.07 13.20 -4.16
CA LYS A 91 2.68 14.32 -5.03
C LYS A 91 3.79 14.71 -6.02
N GLU A 92 5.05 14.66 -5.61
CA GLU A 92 6.20 14.87 -6.49
C GLU A 92 6.29 13.77 -7.58
N ALA A 93 6.05 12.51 -7.22
CA ALA A 93 6.08 11.40 -8.17
C ALA A 93 4.90 11.45 -9.17
N PHE A 94 3.77 12.01 -8.76
CA PHE A 94 2.57 12.23 -9.57
C PHE A 94 2.45 13.66 -10.10
N GLN A 95 3.57 14.36 -10.28
CA GLN A 95 3.55 15.73 -10.79
C GLN A 95 2.81 15.83 -12.12
N GLY A 96 1.93 16.84 -12.24
CA GLY A 96 1.20 17.16 -13.47
C GLY A 96 -0.16 16.50 -13.64
N ILE A 97 -0.59 15.60 -12.71
CA ILE A 97 -1.95 15.07 -12.73
C ILE A 97 -2.93 15.97 -11.96
N ASP A 98 -4.20 15.93 -12.33
CA ASP A 98 -5.30 16.72 -11.75
C ASP A 98 -6.16 15.92 -10.73
N ALA A 99 -5.62 14.84 -10.17
CA ALA A 99 -6.34 14.01 -9.21
C ALA A 99 -6.65 14.77 -7.90
N LYS A 100 -7.75 14.38 -7.26
CA LYS A 100 -8.04 14.81 -5.90
C LYS A 100 -7.11 14.11 -4.91
N TRP A 101 -6.61 14.85 -3.91
CA TRP A 101 -5.77 14.33 -2.85
C TRP A 101 -6.37 14.59 -1.47
N SER A 102 -6.27 13.61 -0.57
CA SER A 102 -6.53 13.79 0.86
C SER A 102 -5.28 13.51 1.69
N ASP A 103 -5.15 14.27 2.75
CA ASP A 103 -4.10 14.07 3.76
C ASP A 103 -4.67 13.25 4.92
N ILE A 104 -4.27 11.99 5.02
CA ILE A 104 -4.70 11.06 6.07
C ILE A 104 -4.48 11.59 7.49
N ARG A 105 -3.57 12.56 7.69
CA ARG A 105 -3.23 13.10 9.01
C ARG A 105 -4.28 14.07 9.54
N VAL A 106 -5.03 14.72 8.66
CA VAL A 106 -5.96 15.82 9.01
C VAL A 106 -7.36 15.67 8.42
N GLU A 107 -7.53 14.76 7.44
CA GLU A 107 -8.80 14.50 6.77
C GLU A 107 -9.25 13.06 7.01
N SER A 108 -10.56 12.83 7.06
CA SER A 108 -11.11 11.48 7.02
C SER A 108 -10.91 10.86 5.64
N ILE A 109 -10.34 9.66 5.60
CA ILE A 109 -10.16 8.92 4.35
C ILE A 109 -11.45 8.20 3.95
N LEU A 110 -11.49 7.81 2.68
CA LEU A 110 -12.50 6.92 2.12
C LEU A 110 -11.95 5.48 2.05
N LYS A 111 -12.83 4.51 1.89
CA LYS A 111 -12.43 3.12 1.63
C LYS A 111 -11.83 3.02 0.23
N PRO A 112 -10.58 2.56 0.07
CA PRO A 112 -9.97 2.48 -1.24
C PRO A 112 -10.56 1.35 -2.11
N ASP A 113 -10.64 1.58 -3.42
CA ASP A 113 -10.86 0.53 -4.41
C ASP A 113 -9.55 -0.23 -4.70
N ILE A 114 -8.42 0.50 -4.72
CA ILE A 114 -7.07 -0.01 -4.97
C ILE A 114 -6.17 0.41 -3.82
N ALA A 115 -5.39 -0.53 -3.29
CA ALA A 115 -4.39 -0.25 -2.25
C ALA A 115 -3.01 -0.76 -2.68
N ILE A 116 -1.98 0.07 -2.51
CA ILE A 116 -0.59 -0.24 -2.85
C ILE A 116 0.23 -0.09 -1.58
N PHE A 117 0.90 -1.18 -1.17
CA PHE A 117 1.74 -1.19 0.03
C PHE A 117 3.09 -1.83 -0.23
N GLY A 118 4.08 -1.44 0.57
CA GLY A 118 5.30 -2.19 0.77
C GLY A 118 5.22 -3.00 2.06
N TRP A 119 6.31 -3.71 2.39
CA TRP A 119 6.47 -4.36 3.69
C TRP A 119 7.87 -4.14 4.25
N GLY A 120 7.99 -4.13 5.57
CA GLY A 120 9.26 -4.02 6.29
C GLY A 120 9.99 -5.37 6.42
N LEU A 121 11.26 -5.33 6.83
CA LEU A 121 12.03 -6.54 7.16
C LEU A 121 11.53 -7.19 8.45
N ASP A 122 10.81 -6.46 9.27
CA ASP A 122 10.13 -6.90 10.48
C ASP A 122 8.70 -7.44 10.21
N GLY A 123 8.22 -7.37 8.96
CA GLY A 123 6.88 -7.83 8.57
C GLY A 123 5.78 -6.79 8.73
N HIS A 124 6.12 -5.52 9.01
CA HIS A 124 5.10 -4.45 8.99
C HIS A 124 4.64 -4.13 7.56
N THR A 125 3.43 -3.59 7.44
CA THR A 125 2.91 -2.91 6.24
C THR A 125 2.16 -1.66 6.67
N ALA A 126 2.09 -0.62 5.82
CA ALA A 126 1.65 0.70 6.24
C ALA A 126 2.38 1.09 7.54
N SER A 127 1.66 1.53 8.57
CA SER A 127 2.27 1.71 9.91
C SER A 127 1.76 0.67 10.94
N TRP A 128 1.50 -0.54 10.50
CA TRP A 128 1.16 -1.70 11.34
C TRP A 128 2.46 -2.40 11.76
N PHE A 129 3.16 -1.83 12.73
CA PHE A 129 4.45 -2.34 13.22
C PHE A 129 4.26 -3.42 14.29
N PRO A 130 5.06 -4.51 14.30
CA PRO A 130 4.93 -5.57 15.30
C PRO A 130 5.23 -5.09 16.73
N ASP A 131 6.06 -4.06 16.90
CA ASP A 131 6.42 -3.50 18.20
C ASP A 131 5.36 -2.55 18.79
N LEU A 132 4.25 -2.30 18.10
CA LEU A 132 3.07 -1.67 18.70
C LEU A 132 2.47 -2.51 19.84
N GLY A 133 2.76 -3.81 19.84
CA GLY A 133 2.18 -4.76 20.77
C GLY A 133 0.78 -5.23 20.39
N LYS A 134 0.37 -6.34 21.00
CA LYS A 134 -0.85 -7.06 20.62
C LYS A 134 -2.11 -6.21 20.70
N GLU A 135 -2.29 -5.44 21.77
CA GLU A 135 -3.49 -4.63 21.99
C GLU A 135 -3.69 -3.59 20.91
N GLU A 136 -2.63 -2.87 20.52
CA GLU A 136 -2.72 -1.82 19.51
C GLU A 136 -2.91 -2.43 18.11
N ILE A 137 -2.29 -3.58 17.82
CA ILE A 137 -2.51 -4.33 16.59
C ILE A 137 -3.94 -4.85 16.50
N ASP A 138 -4.51 -5.39 17.60
CA ASP A 138 -5.92 -5.78 17.67
C ASP A 138 -6.83 -4.60 17.36
N ARG A 139 -6.54 -3.42 17.89
CA ARG A 139 -7.31 -2.20 17.59
C ARG A 139 -7.24 -1.85 16.12
N LEU A 140 -6.08 -1.93 15.47
CA LEU A 140 -5.92 -1.71 14.02
C LEU A 140 -6.77 -2.66 13.18
N PHE A 141 -6.94 -3.89 13.65
CA PHE A 141 -7.66 -4.94 12.90
C PHE A 141 -9.16 -4.98 13.19
N THR A 142 -9.61 -4.50 14.34
CA THR A 142 -11.01 -4.65 14.79
C THR A 142 -11.80 -3.35 14.84
N THR A 143 -11.15 -2.18 14.83
CA THR A 143 -11.84 -0.89 14.87
C THR A 143 -12.70 -0.66 13.62
N ASN A 144 -13.83 0.04 13.79
CA ASN A 144 -14.65 0.54 12.67
C ASN A 144 -14.11 1.84 12.05
N SER A 145 -13.14 2.49 12.70
CA SER A 145 -12.49 3.68 12.12
C SER A 145 -11.68 3.28 10.89
N LEU A 146 -11.66 4.13 9.87
CA LEU A 146 -10.92 3.88 8.63
C LEU A 146 -9.42 4.20 8.77
N GLN A 147 -9.06 5.01 9.76
CA GLN A 147 -7.68 5.41 10.05
C GLN A 147 -7.44 5.51 11.55
N MET A 148 -6.21 5.35 11.97
CA MET A 148 -5.81 5.40 13.37
C MET A 148 -4.42 6.02 13.51
N LYS A 149 -4.22 6.79 14.59
CA LYS A 149 -2.90 7.27 14.99
C LYS A 149 -2.21 6.20 15.82
N VAL A 150 -0.94 5.94 15.51
CA VAL A 150 -0.11 4.98 16.21
C VAL A 150 1.27 5.56 16.54
N SER A 151 1.92 5.02 17.57
CA SER A 151 3.25 5.44 18.02
C SER A 151 4.14 4.21 18.19
N PRO A 152 4.68 3.63 17.09
CA PRO A 152 5.53 2.46 17.19
C PRO A 152 6.82 2.80 17.97
N PRO A 153 7.24 2.01 18.97
CA PRO A 153 8.45 2.28 19.76
C PRO A 153 9.74 2.36 18.93
N SER A 154 9.83 1.61 17.82
CA SER A 154 10.97 1.67 16.88
C SER A 154 11.02 2.92 16.03
N GLN A 155 10.00 3.77 16.08
CA GLN A 155 9.88 4.94 15.22
C GLN A 155 9.93 6.23 16.02
N SER A 156 10.65 7.24 15.50
CA SER A 156 10.78 8.56 16.16
C SER A 156 9.53 9.41 16.06
N GLU A 157 8.67 9.19 15.04
CA GLU A 157 7.45 9.96 14.84
C GLU A 157 6.21 9.11 15.01
N GLN A 158 5.18 9.76 15.53
CA GLN A 158 3.83 9.24 15.42
C GLN A 158 3.43 9.08 13.94
N ARG A 159 2.56 8.14 13.68
CA ARG A 159 2.04 7.83 12.34
C ARG A 159 0.52 7.91 12.34
N MET A 160 -0.02 8.38 11.24
CA MET A 160 -1.41 8.09 10.89
C MET A 160 -1.41 6.94 9.90
N THR A 161 -2.26 5.94 10.10
CA THR A 161 -2.30 4.75 9.26
C THR A 161 -3.74 4.32 8.96
N ILE A 162 -3.94 3.76 7.79
CA ILE A 162 -5.16 3.06 7.42
C ILE A 162 -5.36 1.85 8.35
N THR A 163 -6.62 1.48 8.58
CA THR A 163 -6.99 0.29 9.37
C THR A 163 -7.47 -0.86 8.48
N TRP A 164 -7.64 -2.05 9.06
CA TRP A 164 -8.24 -3.17 8.34
C TRP A 164 -9.66 -2.86 7.85
N SER A 165 -10.45 -2.12 8.63
CA SER A 165 -11.81 -1.71 8.24
C SER A 165 -11.86 -0.95 6.92
N ALA A 166 -10.86 -0.12 6.64
CA ALA A 166 -10.76 0.59 5.38
C ALA A 166 -10.41 -0.36 4.23
N LEU A 167 -9.48 -1.30 4.44
CA LEU A 167 -9.00 -2.23 3.41
C LEU A 167 -9.97 -3.37 3.10
N SER A 168 -10.84 -3.73 4.04
CA SER A 168 -11.76 -4.89 3.93
C SER A 168 -12.71 -4.85 2.72
N SER A 169 -12.85 -3.70 2.05
CA SER A 169 -13.68 -3.53 0.85
C SER A 169 -12.88 -3.24 -0.42
N ALA A 170 -11.55 -3.18 -0.34
CA ALA A 170 -10.70 -2.97 -1.51
C ALA A 170 -10.95 -4.06 -2.56
N SER A 171 -10.97 -3.66 -3.82
CA SER A 171 -11.09 -4.60 -4.96
C SER A 171 -9.73 -5.14 -5.39
N HIS A 172 -8.68 -4.38 -5.15
CA HIS A 172 -7.30 -4.73 -5.51
C HIS A 172 -6.33 -4.32 -4.40
N ILE A 173 -5.48 -5.25 -3.98
CA ILE A 173 -4.39 -4.99 -3.03
C ILE A 173 -3.09 -5.41 -3.69
N HIS A 174 -2.13 -4.50 -3.78
CA HIS A 174 -0.81 -4.73 -4.34
C HIS A 174 0.25 -4.59 -3.26
N LEU A 175 1.14 -5.58 -3.21
CA LEU A 175 2.33 -5.56 -2.35
C LEU A 175 3.57 -5.44 -3.21
N LEU A 176 4.40 -4.43 -2.94
CA LEU A 176 5.60 -4.12 -3.70
C LEU A 176 6.84 -4.30 -2.83
N GLY A 177 7.79 -5.11 -3.30
CA GLY A 177 9.06 -5.36 -2.63
C GLY A 177 10.23 -5.48 -3.59
N LYS A 178 11.43 -5.16 -3.09
CA LYS A 178 12.70 -5.28 -3.81
C LYS A 178 13.75 -5.92 -2.93
N GLY A 179 14.53 -6.84 -3.51
CA GLY A 179 15.65 -7.50 -2.86
C GLY A 179 15.28 -8.81 -2.14
N GLN A 180 16.28 -9.67 -1.96
CA GLN A 180 16.11 -11.03 -1.43
C GLN A 180 15.61 -11.05 0.01
N GLU A 181 16.03 -10.08 0.85
CA GLU A 181 15.58 -10.00 2.24
C GLU A 181 14.06 -9.81 2.33
N LYS A 182 13.47 -8.99 1.44
CA LYS A 182 12.02 -8.81 1.35
C LYS A 182 11.31 -10.11 0.98
N MET A 183 11.86 -10.88 0.05
CA MET A 183 11.30 -12.18 -0.31
C MET A 183 11.35 -13.17 0.86
N THR A 184 12.44 -13.20 1.61
CA THR A 184 12.56 -14.03 2.82
C THR A 184 11.49 -13.70 3.86
N VAL A 185 11.27 -12.40 4.11
CA VAL A 185 10.21 -11.95 5.03
C VAL A 185 8.82 -12.35 4.52
N LEU A 186 8.57 -12.19 3.23
CA LEU A 186 7.30 -12.58 2.62
C LEU A 186 7.01 -14.07 2.82
N HIS A 187 7.99 -14.96 2.53
CA HIS A 187 7.87 -16.40 2.77
C HIS A 187 7.56 -16.71 4.24
N SER A 188 8.38 -16.16 5.13
CA SER A 188 8.19 -16.34 6.58
C SER A 188 6.82 -15.83 7.08
N CYS A 189 6.30 -14.74 6.49
CA CYS A 189 4.97 -14.23 6.77
C CYS A 189 3.85 -15.19 6.32
N LEU A 190 4.05 -15.89 5.20
CA LEU A 190 3.06 -16.82 4.65
C LEU A 190 3.05 -18.18 5.31
N GLU A 191 4.17 -18.57 5.91
CA GLU A 191 4.32 -19.82 6.67
C GLU A 191 3.80 -19.70 8.12
N SER A 192 3.58 -18.47 8.60
CA SER A 192 3.11 -18.19 9.97
C SER A 192 1.67 -17.72 9.97
N ASP A 193 0.87 -18.15 10.93
CA ASP A 193 -0.47 -17.62 11.19
C ASP A 193 -0.45 -16.46 12.20
N ASP A 194 0.75 -16.07 12.68
CA ASP A 194 0.92 -14.99 13.65
C ASP A 194 0.94 -13.62 12.97
N SER A 195 -0.23 -12.97 12.94
CA SER A 195 -0.39 -11.59 12.43
C SER A 195 0.10 -10.52 13.41
N TYR A 196 0.50 -10.87 14.62
CA TYR A 196 1.04 -9.90 15.58
C TYR A 196 2.54 -9.69 15.39
N SER A 197 3.29 -10.77 15.18
CA SER A 197 4.72 -10.67 14.87
C SER A 197 4.98 -10.23 13.42
N LYS A 198 4.00 -10.41 12.53
CA LYS A 198 4.08 -10.02 11.12
C LYS A 198 2.73 -9.46 10.64
N PRO A 199 2.42 -8.19 10.96
CA PRO A 199 1.11 -7.60 10.69
C PRO A 199 0.70 -7.63 9.21
N MET A 200 1.64 -7.64 8.26
CA MET A 200 1.34 -7.82 6.84
C MET A 200 0.54 -9.11 6.56
N ARG A 201 0.65 -10.14 7.42
CA ARG A 201 -0.03 -11.43 7.27
C ARG A 201 -1.55 -11.29 7.13
N ILE A 202 -2.15 -10.29 7.80
CA ILE A 202 -3.60 -10.07 7.75
C ILE A 202 -4.11 -9.81 6.32
N LEU A 203 -3.29 -9.20 5.45
CA LEU A 203 -3.67 -8.93 4.07
C LEU A 203 -3.95 -10.22 3.27
N PHE A 204 -3.28 -11.33 3.64
CA PHE A 204 -3.47 -12.62 3.01
C PHE A 204 -4.64 -13.43 3.58
N ASN A 205 -5.29 -12.92 4.63
CA ASN A 205 -6.51 -13.47 5.21
C ASN A 205 -7.77 -12.74 4.71
N HIS A 206 -7.66 -11.91 3.69
CA HIS A 206 -8.78 -11.18 3.11
C HIS A 206 -9.73 -12.16 2.38
N ASP A 207 -11.01 -12.14 2.75
CA ASP A 207 -12.01 -13.11 2.23
C ASP A 207 -12.34 -12.93 0.74
N LYS A 208 -12.14 -11.73 0.19
CA LYS A 208 -12.60 -11.36 -1.15
C LYS A 208 -11.47 -11.07 -2.13
N VAL A 209 -10.31 -10.69 -1.65
CA VAL A 209 -9.20 -10.25 -2.49
C VAL A 209 -7.91 -10.94 -2.06
N VAL A 210 -7.28 -11.61 -3.00
CA VAL A 210 -5.93 -12.15 -2.82
C VAL A 210 -4.94 -11.05 -3.21
N PRO A 211 -4.04 -10.62 -2.30
CA PRO A 211 -3.03 -9.62 -2.63
C PRO A 211 -2.16 -10.07 -3.80
N GLN A 212 -1.91 -9.14 -4.72
CA GLN A 212 -1.00 -9.33 -5.83
C GLN A 212 0.39 -8.82 -5.42
N VAL A 213 1.35 -9.74 -5.36
CA VAL A 213 2.73 -9.41 -4.95
C VAL A 213 3.57 -9.11 -6.19
N TRP A 214 4.33 -8.03 -6.12
CA TRP A 214 5.28 -7.56 -7.12
C TRP A 214 6.67 -7.51 -6.47
N TRP A 215 7.57 -8.31 -6.97
CA TRP A 215 8.91 -8.39 -6.41
C TRP A 215 9.97 -8.43 -7.49
N SER A 216 11.07 -7.70 -7.27
CA SER A 216 12.27 -7.78 -8.07
C SER A 216 13.48 -8.13 -7.22
N GLU A 217 14.42 -8.85 -7.83
CA GLU A 217 15.67 -9.19 -7.18
C GLU A 217 16.57 -7.96 -6.98
N GLN A 218 16.63 -7.08 -7.99
CA GLN A 218 17.43 -5.83 -8.03
C GLN A 218 16.56 -4.60 -8.30
#